data_fc34b86bf7b4da3408b121d007c2149b
#
_entry.id   fc34b86bf7b4da3408b121d007c2149b
#
_cell.length_a   1.000
_cell.length_b   1.000
_cell.length_c   1.000
_cell.angle_alpha   90.00
_cell.angle_beta   90.00
_cell.angle_gamma   90.00
#
_symmetry.space_group_name_H-M   'P 1'
#
loop_
_entity.id
_entity.type
_entity.pdbx_description
1 polymer ?
#
loop_
_entity_poly.entity_id
_entity_poly.type
_entity_poly.pdbx_seq_one_letter_code
_entity_poly.pdbx_strand_id
1 'polypeptide(L)'
;NRVVEALHEAGIESSLLEESLSSQGLGVLNHMHDLVLQAIGEGNLASGERLLVVLAEPLDGVIVVDTSNLNSNRFATLSQDYGIDLEVLTKMMHLARHIGSRGREGHAIGALFAVGPLPALRKHTTALVLNPFKGHPPEKRSILDELNHETLAEFAWLDGAILFNREGIAS
;
A
#
# COMPACT_ATOMS: atom_id res chain seq x y z
N ASN A 1 22.27 15.82 -1.94
CA ASN A 1 22.19 15.50 -3.37
C ASN A 1 22.20 16.80 -4.17
N ARG A 2 23.19 16.97 -5.08
CA ARG A 2 23.40 18.20 -5.85
C ARG A 2 22.16 18.69 -6.60
N VAL A 3 21.28 17.77 -7.04
CA VAL A 3 20.06 18.13 -7.76
C VAL A 3 19.05 18.77 -6.79
N VAL A 4 18.85 18.19 -5.63
CA VAL A 4 17.94 18.74 -4.59
C VAL A 4 18.45 20.11 -4.11
N GLU A 5 19.75 20.26 -3.89
CA GLU A 5 20.37 21.53 -3.50
C GLU A 5 20.14 22.61 -4.56
N ALA A 6 20.38 22.28 -5.84
CA ALA A 6 20.16 23.23 -6.94
C ALA A 6 18.69 23.62 -7.11
N LEU A 7 17.75 22.71 -6.86
CA LEU A 7 16.31 23.00 -6.89
C LEU A 7 15.93 23.93 -5.74
N HIS A 8 16.42 23.68 -4.52
CA HIS A 8 16.21 24.54 -3.37
C HIS A 8 16.77 25.95 -3.58
N GLU A 9 17.99 26.08 -4.17
CA GLU A 9 18.57 27.37 -4.52
C GLU A 9 17.73 28.12 -5.57
N ALA A 10 17.05 27.38 -6.44
CA ALA A 10 16.09 27.95 -7.40
C ALA A 10 14.71 28.26 -6.79
N GLY A 11 14.51 28.03 -5.49
CA GLY A 11 13.25 28.26 -4.81
C GLY A 11 12.19 27.18 -5.10
N ILE A 12 12.62 26.01 -5.58
CA ILE A 12 11.73 24.88 -5.86
C ILE A 12 11.77 23.92 -4.67
N GLU A 13 10.62 23.72 -4.03
CA GLU A 13 10.48 22.75 -2.98
C GLU A 13 10.66 21.34 -3.55
N SER A 14 11.60 20.57 -3.00
CA SER A 14 11.96 19.28 -3.53
C SER A 14 12.41 18.33 -2.42
N SER A 15 12.10 17.05 -2.58
CA SER A 15 12.53 15.97 -1.69
C SER A 15 13.14 14.82 -2.50
N LEU A 16 14.07 14.11 -1.89
CA LEU A 16 14.68 12.91 -2.47
C LEU A 16 14.00 11.68 -1.89
N LEU A 17 13.48 10.82 -2.75
CA LEU A 17 13.02 9.51 -2.39
C LEU A 17 14.14 8.50 -2.73
N GLU A 18 14.77 7.93 -1.70
CA GLU A 18 15.84 6.94 -1.86
C GLU A 18 15.25 5.53 -1.87
N GLU A 19 14.54 5.18 -2.93
CA GLU A 19 14.12 3.81 -3.16
C GLU A 19 14.65 3.29 -4.48
N SER A 20 15.20 2.07 -4.47
CA SER A 20 15.60 1.39 -5.69
C SER A 20 14.37 0.90 -6.44
N LEU A 21 14.04 1.56 -7.53
CA LEU A 21 12.99 1.12 -8.45
C LEU A 21 13.41 -0.22 -9.07
N SER A 22 12.75 -1.30 -8.67
CA SER A 22 12.94 -2.59 -9.33
C SER A 22 12.47 -2.50 -10.78
N SER A 23 13.35 -2.86 -11.67
CA SER A 23 13.49 -2.48 -13.07
C SER A 23 12.56 -3.18 -14.06
N GLN A 24 11.26 -3.19 -13.90
CA GLN A 24 10.39 -3.69 -14.98
C GLN A 24 9.19 -2.77 -15.24
N GLY A 25 9.36 -1.89 -16.23
CA GLY A 25 8.32 -1.20 -16.99
C GLY A 25 7.14 -0.60 -16.20
N LEU A 26 5.98 -1.22 -16.27
CA LEU A 26 4.76 -0.78 -15.57
C LEU A 26 4.88 -0.79 -14.04
N GLY A 27 5.81 -1.55 -13.47
CA GLY A 27 6.10 -1.57 -12.04
C GLY A 27 6.57 -0.21 -11.52
N VAL A 28 7.35 0.53 -12.31
CA VAL A 28 7.84 1.87 -11.93
C VAL A 28 6.69 2.86 -11.75
N LEU A 29 5.72 2.86 -12.67
CA LEU A 29 4.56 3.76 -12.58
C LEU A 29 3.66 3.44 -11.37
N ASN A 30 3.48 2.16 -11.07
CA ASN A 30 2.71 1.74 -9.90
C ASN A 30 3.43 2.12 -8.61
N HIS A 31 4.74 1.88 -8.54
CA HIS A 31 5.54 2.24 -7.40
C HIS A 31 5.56 3.76 -7.16
N MET A 32 5.74 4.55 -8.23
CA MET A 32 5.66 6.00 -8.16
C MET A 32 4.28 6.48 -7.64
N HIS A 33 3.19 5.88 -8.13
CA HIS A 33 1.85 6.18 -7.63
C HIS A 33 1.72 5.93 -6.13
N ASP A 34 2.28 4.83 -5.64
CA ASP A 34 2.24 4.46 -4.23
C ASP A 34 3.06 5.41 -3.36
N LEU A 35 4.26 5.82 -3.83
CA LEU A 35 5.09 6.82 -3.15
C LEU A 35 4.40 8.18 -3.05
N VAL A 36 3.72 8.62 -4.11
CA VAL A 36 2.95 9.87 -4.09
C VAL A 36 1.79 9.78 -3.11
N LEU A 37 1.07 8.65 -3.06
CA LEU A 37 0.01 8.43 -2.09
C LEU A 37 0.52 8.42 -0.66
N GLN A 38 1.66 7.81 -0.42
CA GLN A 38 2.32 7.79 0.88
C GLN A 38 2.71 9.22 1.30
N ALA A 39 3.36 9.98 0.43
CA ALA A 39 3.78 11.36 0.71
C ALA A 39 2.59 12.29 1.02
N ILE A 40 1.43 12.08 0.36
CA ILE A 40 0.19 12.80 0.69
C ILE A 40 -0.33 12.35 2.06
N GLY A 41 -0.30 11.05 2.35
CA GLY A 41 -0.75 10.49 3.63
C GLY A 41 0.07 10.98 4.82
N GLU A 42 1.37 11.15 4.63
CA GLU A 42 2.30 11.70 5.64
C GLU A 42 2.22 13.23 5.78
N GLY A 43 1.43 13.91 4.93
CA GLY A 43 1.30 15.36 4.92
C GLY A 43 2.47 16.10 4.27
N ASN A 44 3.37 15.38 3.60
CA ASN A 44 4.50 15.94 2.87
C ASN A 44 4.09 16.57 1.53
N LEU A 45 2.91 16.20 1.03
CA LEU A 45 2.30 16.72 -0.21
C LEU A 45 0.83 17.06 0.04
N ALA A 46 0.37 18.17 -0.51
CA ALA A 46 -1.05 18.50 -0.51
C ALA A 46 -1.79 17.79 -1.65
N SER A 47 -3.03 17.36 -1.38
CA SER A 47 -3.91 16.85 -2.43
C SER A 47 -4.35 17.99 -3.34
N GLY A 48 -4.33 17.77 -4.66
CA GLY A 48 -4.71 18.77 -5.66
C GLY A 48 -3.53 19.53 -6.27
N GLU A 49 -2.32 19.22 -5.87
CA GLU A 49 -1.10 19.80 -6.45
C GLU A 49 -0.63 19.03 -7.69
N ARG A 50 0.15 19.70 -8.52
CA ARG A 50 0.88 19.06 -9.61
C ARG A 50 2.32 18.83 -9.20
N LEU A 51 2.75 17.58 -9.31
CA LEU A 51 4.10 17.16 -9.00
C LEU A 51 4.91 16.95 -10.27
N LEU A 52 6.16 17.34 -10.22
CA LEU A 52 7.16 16.96 -11.20
C LEU A 52 8.04 15.87 -10.59
N VAL A 53 7.90 14.66 -11.09
CA VAL A 53 8.73 13.54 -10.69
C VAL A 53 9.87 13.38 -11.67
N VAL A 54 11.11 13.54 -11.18
CA VAL A 54 12.31 13.33 -11.98
C VAL A 54 12.83 11.93 -11.67
N LEU A 55 12.89 11.09 -12.69
CA LEU A 55 13.44 9.76 -12.63
C LEU A 55 14.91 9.82 -13.04
N ALA A 56 15.79 9.26 -12.22
CA ALA A 56 17.20 9.04 -12.56
C ALA A 56 17.38 7.59 -13.02
N GLU A 57 18.60 7.27 -13.50
CA GLU A 57 18.93 5.93 -13.98
C GLU A 57 18.18 4.78 -13.26
N PRO A 58 17.69 3.77 -14.00
CA PRO A 58 17.95 3.48 -15.42
C PRO A 58 16.92 4.10 -16.40
N LEU A 59 16.03 4.96 -15.96
CA LEU A 59 14.89 5.41 -16.76
C LEU A 59 14.88 6.89 -17.12
N ASP A 60 15.92 7.63 -16.88
CA ASP A 60 16.02 9.08 -17.14
C ASP A 60 14.76 9.70 -17.75
N GLY A 61 13.95 10.34 -16.93
CA GLY A 61 12.67 10.87 -17.38
C GLY A 61 12.05 11.89 -16.43
N VAL A 62 11.06 12.59 -16.94
CA VAL A 62 10.27 13.54 -16.17
C VAL A 62 8.80 13.21 -16.37
N ILE A 63 8.09 13.03 -15.26
CA ILE A 63 6.65 12.73 -15.27
C ILE A 63 5.93 13.82 -14.48
N VAL A 64 4.84 14.33 -15.05
CA VAL A 64 3.92 15.22 -14.34
C VAL A 64 2.78 14.40 -13.77
N VAL A 65 2.62 14.47 -12.46
CA VAL A 65 1.53 13.79 -11.74
C VAL A 65 0.56 14.83 -11.21
N ASP A 66 -0.71 14.71 -11.60
CA ASP A 66 -1.80 15.52 -11.06
C ASP A 66 -2.43 14.76 -9.87
N THR A 67 -2.23 15.26 -8.66
CA THR A 67 -2.69 14.61 -7.44
C THR A 67 -4.18 14.81 -7.17
N SER A 68 -4.86 15.71 -7.90
CA SER A 68 -6.30 15.95 -7.74
C SER A 68 -7.17 14.72 -8.06
N ASN A 69 -6.68 13.84 -8.93
CA ASN A 69 -7.36 12.61 -9.35
C ASN A 69 -6.83 11.35 -8.66
N LEU A 70 -5.83 11.46 -7.81
CA LEU A 70 -5.34 10.33 -7.04
C LEU A 70 -6.36 9.95 -5.96
N ASN A 71 -6.59 8.66 -5.81
CA ASN A 71 -7.54 8.12 -4.81
C ASN A 71 -7.08 8.34 -3.34
N SER A 72 -6.08 9.19 -3.10
CA SER A 72 -5.56 9.55 -1.78
C SER A 72 -6.65 10.06 -0.83
N ASN A 73 -7.58 10.89 -1.34
CA ASN A 73 -8.70 11.37 -0.55
C ASN A 73 -9.59 10.22 -0.05
N ARG A 74 -9.76 9.14 -0.82
CA ARG A 74 -10.56 8.00 -0.40
C ARG A 74 -9.95 7.25 0.77
N PHE A 75 -8.63 7.01 0.74
CA PHE A 75 -7.95 6.31 1.84
C PHE A 75 -7.88 7.17 3.10
N ALA A 76 -7.60 8.46 2.98
CA ALA A 76 -7.65 9.39 4.10
C ALA A 76 -9.07 9.46 4.70
N THR A 77 -10.10 9.54 3.86
CA THR A 77 -11.49 9.51 4.31
C THR A 77 -11.84 8.19 5.01
N LEU A 78 -11.48 7.04 4.41
CA LEU A 78 -11.70 5.73 5.05
C LEU A 78 -10.96 5.61 6.38
N SER A 79 -9.71 6.08 6.44
CA SER A 79 -8.92 6.10 7.67
C SER A 79 -9.63 6.89 8.77
N GLN A 80 -10.09 8.09 8.46
CA GLN A 80 -10.79 8.97 9.40
C GLN A 80 -12.17 8.44 9.80
N ASP A 81 -12.99 8.04 8.82
CA ASP A 81 -14.38 7.62 9.06
C ASP A 81 -14.45 6.32 9.87
N TYR A 82 -13.52 5.41 9.65
CA TYR A 82 -13.53 4.09 10.30
C TYR A 82 -12.47 3.93 11.39
N GLY A 83 -11.63 4.95 11.61
CA GLY A 83 -10.54 4.91 12.59
C GLY A 83 -9.53 3.78 12.30
N ILE A 84 -9.18 3.60 11.03
CA ILE A 84 -8.18 2.64 10.56
C ILE A 84 -6.91 3.42 10.26
N ASP A 85 -5.77 2.90 10.69
CA ASP A 85 -4.48 3.51 10.37
C ASP A 85 -4.27 3.56 8.85
N LEU A 86 -3.85 4.72 8.34
CA LEU A 86 -3.59 4.92 6.91
C LEU A 86 -2.48 3.99 6.40
N GLU A 87 -1.47 3.73 7.23
CA GLU A 87 -0.40 2.79 6.91
C GLU A 87 -0.94 1.37 6.71
N VAL A 88 -1.88 0.93 7.56
CA VAL A 88 -2.56 -0.36 7.42
C VAL A 88 -3.28 -0.45 6.08
N LEU A 89 -4.05 0.58 5.71
CA LEU A 89 -4.76 0.61 4.42
C LEU A 89 -3.78 0.58 3.24
N THR A 90 -2.68 1.31 3.33
CA THR A 90 -1.63 1.36 2.31
C THR A 90 -0.99 -0.01 2.14
N LYS A 91 -0.57 -0.66 3.23
CA LYS A 91 0.04 -2.01 3.18
C LYS A 91 -0.96 -3.06 2.66
N MET A 92 -2.25 -2.96 3.00
CA MET A 92 -3.29 -3.83 2.43
C MET A 92 -3.40 -3.68 0.92
N MET A 93 -3.35 -2.45 0.40
CA MET A 93 -3.38 -2.20 -1.05
C MET A 93 -2.15 -2.76 -1.76
N HIS A 94 -0.96 -2.56 -1.17
CA HIS A 94 0.27 -3.13 -1.72
C HIS A 94 0.20 -4.64 -1.80
N LEU A 95 -0.23 -5.29 -0.71
CA LEU A 95 -0.36 -6.73 -0.68
C LEU A 95 -1.41 -7.24 -1.68
N ALA A 96 -2.57 -6.57 -1.79
CA ALA A 96 -3.59 -6.94 -2.75
C ALA A 96 -3.10 -6.82 -4.20
N ARG A 97 -2.35 -5.76 -4.53
CA ARG A 97 -1.72 -5.61 -5.85
C ARG A 97 -0.66 -6.66 -6.11
N HIS A 98 0.18 -6.97 -5.11
CA HIS A 98 1.20 -8.01 -5.22
C HIS A 98 0.55 -9.37 -5.54
N ILE A 99 -0.50 -9.75 -4.82
CA ILE A 99 -1.26 -10.98 -5.06
C ILE A 99 -1.86 -10.97 -6.48
N GLY A 100 -2.51 -9.88 -6.87
CA GLY A 100 -3.14 -9.75 -8.19
C GLY A 100 -2.13 -9.80 -9.34
N SER A 101 -0.95 -9.19 -9.18
CA SER A 101 0.11 -9.18 -10.22
C SER A 101 0.83 -10.53 -10.34
N ARG A 102 1.04 -11.22 -9.22
CA ARG A 102 1.70 -12.53 -9.19
C ARG A 102 0.82 -13.60 -9.82
N GLY A 103 -0.48 -13.55 -9.55
CA GLY A 103 -1.42 -14.55 -10.03
C GLY A 103 -1.09 -15.97 -9.58
N ARG A 104 -1.82 -16.94 -10.09
CA ARG A 104 -1.54 -18.35 -9.90
C ARG A 104 -1.78 -19.11 -11.20
N GLU A 105 -0.84 -19.94 -11.60
CA GLU A 105 -0.97 -20.80 -12.80
C GLU A 105 -1.36 -20.00 -14.06
N GLY A 106 -0.88 -18.74 -14.16
CA GLY A 106 -1.19 -17.87 -15.30
C GLY A 106 -2.54 -17.13 -15.21
N HIS A 107 -3.29 -17.26 -14.11
CA HIS A 107 -4.55 -16.57 -13.87
C HIS A 107 -4.41 -15.49 -12.83
N ALA A 108 -5.06 -14.34 -13.04
CA ALA A 108 -5.16 -13.29 -12.02
C ALA A 108 -6.03 -13.78 -10.85
N ILE A 109 -5.57 -13.51 -9.64
CA ILE A 109 -6.27 -13.89 -8.40
C ILE A 109 -6.67 -12.62 -7.66
N GLY A 110 -7.89 -12.60 -7.15
CA GLY A 110 -8.37 -11.59 -6.22
C GLY A 110 -8.20 -12.04 -4.78
N ALA A 111 -7.93 -11.09 -3.88
CA ALA A 111 -7.98 -11.30 -2.44
C ALA A 111 -9.04 -10.40 -1.82
N LEU A 112 -9.75 -10.91 -0.83
CA LEU A 112 -10.69 -10.12 -0.03
C LEU A 112 -10.10 -9.88 1.35
N PHE A 113 -9.80 -8.62 1.63
CA PHE A 113 -9.40 -8.16 2.96
C PHE A 113 -10.55 -7.38 3.60
N ALA A 114 -10.90 -7.71 4.84
CA ALA A 114 -11.87 -6.96 5.61
C ALA A 114 -11.18 -6.40 6.86
N VAL A 115 -11.29 -5.10 7.08
CA VAL A 115 -10.66 -4.40 8.20
C VAL A 115 -11.70 -3.71 9.07
N GLY A 116 -11.57 -3.85 10.38
CA GLY A 116 -12.48 -3.22 11.33
C GLY A 116 -12.55 -3.95 12.68
N PRO A 117 -13.56 -3.62 13.50
CA PRO A 117 -13.77 -4.32 14.76
C PRO A 117 -14.04 -5.81 14.52
N LEU A 118 -13.13 -6.68 14.91
CA LEU A 118 -13.25 -8.13 14.69
C LEU A 118 -14.58 -8.74 15.17
N PRO A 119 -15.15 -8.34 16.34
CA PRO A 119 -16.44 -8.86 16.76
C PRO A 119 -17.60 -8.53 15.80
N ALA A 120 -17.53 -7.38 15.11
CA ALA A 120 -18.52 -7.00 14.11
C ALA A 120 -18.32 -7.79 12.80
N LEU A 121 -17.08 -7.91 12.33
CA LEU A 121 -16.73 -8.67 11.12
C LEU A 121 -17.13 -10.15 11.24
N ARG A 122 -16.86 -10.75 12.40
CA ARG A 122 -17.17 -12.17 12.66
C ARG A 122 -18.66 -12.50 12.64
N LYS A 123 -19.54 -11.51 12.81
CA LYS A 123 -21.00 -11.74 12.68
C LYS A 123 -21.42 -12.02 11.25
N HIS A 124 -20.62 -11.62 10.26
CA HIS A 124 -20.90 -11.74 8.84
C HIS A 124 -20.04 -12.77 8.14
N THR A 125 -19.24 -13.53 8.90
CA THR A 125 -18.30 -14.51 8.35
C THR A 125 -18.42 -15.85 9.07
N THR A 126 -18.05 -16.92 8.35
CA THR A 126 -17.90 -18.25 8.94
C THR A 126 -16.41 -18.59 8.96
N ALA A 127 -15.92 -19.03 10.11
CA ALA A 127 -14.52 -19.41 10.23
C ALA A 127 -14.19 -20.62 9.35
N LEU A 128 -13.13 -20.53 8.58
CA LEU A 128 -12.57 -21.67 7.89
C LEU A 128 -11.95 -22.66 8.90
N VAL A 129 -11.95 -23.95 8.54
CA VAL A 129 -11.32 -24.99 9.36
C VAL A 129 -9.82 -24.73 9.51
N LEU A 130 -9.17 -24.28 8.44
CA LEU A 130 -7.76 -23.90 8.45
C LEU A 130 -7.63 -22.40 8.69
N ASN A 131 -7.11 -22.02 9.87
CA ASN A 131 -6.71 -20.68 10.18
C ASN A 131 -5.22 -20.64 10.54
N PRO A 132 -4.36 -20.17 9.62
CA PRO A 132 -2.90 -20.16 9.81
C PRO A 132 -2.44 -19.21 10.90
N PHE A 133 -3.27 -18.23 11.26
CA PHE A 133 -2.93 -17.23 12.27
C PHE A 133 -3.34 -17.65 13.68
N LYS A 134 -4.06 -18.76 13.82
CA LYS A 134 -4.55 -19.25 15.12
C LYS A 134 -3.39 -19.62 16.03
N GLY A 135 -3.32 -18.97 17.19
CA GLY A 135 -2.29 -19.24 18.21
C GLY A 135 -0.98 -18.47 18.02
N HIS A 136 -0.82 -17.74 16.90
CA HIS A 136 0.32 -16.85 16.74
C HIS A 136 0.13 -15.52 17.49
N PRO A 137 1.20 -14.95 18.08
CA PRO A 137 1.14 -13.65 18.72
C PRO A 137 0.88 -12.54 17.68
N PRO A 138 0.37 -11.36 18.09
CA PRO A 138 0.00 -10.26 17.17
C PRO A 138 1.11 -9.86 16.21
N GLU A 139 2.36 -9.83 16.66
CA GLU A 139 3.54 -9.42 15.88
C GLU A 139 3.76 -10.33 14.65
N LYS A 140 3.40 -11.61 14.79
CA LYS A 140 3.50 -12.60 13.70
C LYS A 140 2.30 -12.62 12.77
N ARG A 141 1.35 -11.70 12.98
CA ARG A 141 0.11 -11.59 12.20
C ARG A 141 -0.13 -10.16 11.69
N SER A 142 0.82 -9.26 11.94
CA SER A 142 0.72 -7.86 11.52
C SER A 142 0.97 -7.70 10.02
N ILE A 143 0.09 -6.96 9.33
CA ILE A 143 0.30 -6.57 7.94
C ILE A 143 1.39 -5.49 7.79
N LEU A 144 1.72 -4.80 8.88
CA LEU A 144 2.79 -3.80 8.89
C LEU A 144 4.18 -4.44 8.82
N ASP A 145 4.29 -5.71 9.21
CA ASP A 145 5.53 -6.48 9.09
C ASP A 145 5.58 -7.19 7.72
N GLU A 146 6.47 -6.76 6.86
CA GLU A 146 6.63 -7.30 5.50
C GLU A 146 7.00 -8.79 5.47
N LEU A 147 7.62 -9.31 6.54
CA LEU A 147 7.92 -10.74 6.67
C LEU A 147 6.65 -11.60 6.72
N ASN A 148 5.51 -11.02 7.07
CA ASN A 148 4.23 -11.71 7.09
C ASN A 148 3.51 -11.68 5.73
N HIS A 149 3.95 -10.85 4.78
CA HIS A 149 3.23 -10.64 3.52
C HIS A 149 3.17 -11.91 2.66
N GLU A 150 4.24 -12.70 2.60
CA GLU A 150 4.22 -13.97 1.87
C GLU A 150 3.21 -14.96 2.48
N THR A 151 3.16 -15.05 3.80
CA THR A 151 2.17 -15.90 4.48
C THR A 151 0.75 -15.43 4.20
N LEU A 152 0.50 -14.11 4.29
CA LEU A 152 -0.80 -13.52 3.99
C LEU A 152 -1.18 -13.74 2.52
N ALA A 153 -0.22 -13.64 1.59
CA ALA A 153 -0.44 -13.91 0.17
C ALA A 153 -0.80 -15.38 -0.09
N GLU A 154 -0.07 -16.32 0.49
CA GLU A 154 -0.34 -17.76 0.34
C GLU A 154 -1.74 -18.13 0.85
N PHE A 155 -2.19 -17.53 1.94
CA PHE A 155 -3.53 -17.79 2.49
C PHE A 155 -4.66 -17.01 1.81
N ALA A 156 -4.34 -15.90 1.14
CA ALA A 156 -5.31 -15.16 0.34
C ALA A 156 -5.81 -15.97 -0.88
N TRP A 157 -5.12 -17.06 -1.24
CA TRP A 157 -5.54 -17.97 -2.32
C TRP A 157 -6.60 -18.98 -1.90
N LEU A 158 -6.86 -19.09 -0.62
CA LEU A 158 -8.00 -19.88 -0.15
C LEU A 158 -9.28 -19.06 -0.39
N ASP A 159 -10.33 -19.75 -0.81
CA ASP A 159 -11.64 -19.11 -0.96
C ASP A 159 -12.09 -18.53 0.38
N GLY A 160 -12.12 -17.21 0.47
CA GLY A 160 -12.51 -16.53 1.70
C GLY A 160 -11.98 -15.11 1.82
N ALA A 161 -12.01 -14.61 3.04
CA ALA A 161 -11.50 -13.30 3.41
C ALA A 161 -10.49 -13.39 4.55
N ILE A 162 -9.45 -12.56 4.51
CA ILE A 162 -8.58 -12.34 5.67
C ILE A 162 -9.16 -11.15 6.45
N LEU A 163 -9.45 -11.37 7.72
CA LEU A 163 -9.97 -10.34 8.61
C LEU A 163 -8.82 -9.67 9.35
N PHE A 164 -8.84 -8.35 9.39
CA PHE A 164 -7.88 -7.55 10.15
C PHE A 164 -8.60 -6.68 11.17
N ASN A 165 -7.99 -6.47 12.32
CA ASN A 165 -8.43 -5.39 13.19
C ASN A 165 -7.94 -4.03 12.64
N ARG A 166 -8.28 -2.93 13.33
CA ARG A 166 -7.92 -1.56 12.89
C ARG A 166 -6.41 -1.32 12.88
N GLU A 167 -5.67 -2.04 13.69
CA GLU A 167 -4.22 -2.00 13.82
C GLU A 167 -3.51 -2.93 12.81
N GLY A 168 -4.25 -3.55 11.89
CA GLY A 168 -3.70 -4.41 10.85
C GLY A 168 -3.27 -5.81 11.32
N ILE A 169 -3.82 -6.31 12.43
CA ILE A 169 -3.54 -7.67 12.93
C ILE A 169 -4.54 -8.65 12.33
N ALA A 170 -4.06 -9.65 11.61
CA ALA A 170 -4.87 -10.71 11.00
C ALA A 170 -5.49 -11.64 12.05
N SER A 171 -6.69 -12.17 11.76
CA SER A 171 -7.46 -13.03 12.66
C SER A 171 -8.05 -14.24 11.92
#